data_84ce2a9e0b99a4f62bc089d0b3a1c14f
#
_entry.id   84ce2a9e0b99a4f62bc089d0b3a1c14f
#
_cell.length_a   1.000
_cell.length_b   1.000
_cell.length_c   1.000
_cell.angle_alpha   90.00
_cell.angle_beta   90.00
_cell.angle_gamma   90.00
#
_symmetry.space_group_name_H-M   'P 1'
#
loop_
_entity.id
_entity.type
_entity.pdbx_description
1 polymer ?
#
loop_
_entity_poly.entity_id
_entity_poly.type
_entity_poly.pdbx_seq_one_letter_code
_entity_poly.pdbx_strand_id
1 'polypeptide(L)'
;MKREWIFRGAGWAAALCVALLTGCTSYVTTRVTAFSDWSGSDATRTYAFTRTDAQKNSIEQSTYEPIVANELSAYAFRQVPPSQARYLVGLTYSVGSDLVTVPQPVYYDPWFMGPGPYWRGGPWSPWGPWGPWGPMPAGYVAQTYQVFDYMLGIRITERTTGKEVYNVSARTTGDNGTLLYAMPFLARSALADFPLSNGAVRTVRLPVDKRGGPAAPAANERAVPAAPASGAAVAK
;
A
#
# COMPACT_ATOMS: atom_id res chain seq x y z
N MET A 1 1.16 -56.48 4.80
CA MET A 1 0.76 -55.43 5.78
C MET A 1 1.72 -54.29 5.98
N LYS A 2 2.99 -54.29 5.48
CA LYS A 2 3.94 -53.17 5.62
C LYS A 2 3.87 -52.10 4.52
N ARG A 3 3.23 -52.43 3.40
CA ARG A 3 3.24 -51.56 2.20
C ARG A 3 2.15 -50.46 2.25
N GLU A 4 1.09 -50.65 2.94
CA GLU A 4 -0.04 -49.69 3.10
C GLU A 4 0.32 -48.50 4.03
N TRP A 5 1.20 -48.74 4.99
CA TRP A 5 1.63 -47.69 5.94
C TRP A 5 2.51 -46.64 5.30
N ILE A 6 3.30 -47.02 4.30
CA ILE A 6 4.22 -46.12 3.58
C ILE A 6 3.41 -45.15 2.71
N PHE A 7 2.33 -45.60 2.06
CA PHE A 7 1.50 -44.73 1.22
C PHE A 7 0.67 -43.75 2.06
N ARG A 8 0.26 -44.11 3.24
CA ARG A 8 -0.47 -43.22 4.18
C ARG A 8 0.46 -42.13 4.71
N GLY A 9 1.70 -42.46 5.05
CA GLY A 9 2.72 -41.48 5.48
C GLY A 9 3.13 -40.50 4.39
N ALA A 10 3.28 -40.96 3.15
CA ALA A 10 3.62 -40.11 2.00
C ALA A 10 2.48 -39.13 1.68
N GLY A 11 1.21 -39.52 1.83
CA GLY A 11 0.07 -38.63 1.65
C GLY A 11 0.01 -37.48 2.66
N TRP A 12 0.30 -37.76 3.93
CA TRP A 12 0.38 -36.76 4.98
C TRP A 12 1.56 -35.81 4.82
N ALA A 13 2.73 -36.32 4.41
CA ALA A 13 3.91 -35.50 4.12
C ALA A 13 3.67 -34.56 2.93
N ALA A 14 3.03 -35.04 1.86
CA ALA A 14 2.66 -34.22 0.71
C ALA A 14 1.65 -33.13 1.08
N ALA A 15 0.63 -33.45 1.88
CA ALA A 15 -0.35 -32.48 2.37
C ALA A 15 0.30 -31.40 3.28
N LEU A 16 1.25 -31.79 4.12
CA LEU A 16 2.01 -30.84 4.96
C LEU A 16 2.90 -29.92 4.12
N CYS A 17 3.57 -30.44 3.08
CA CYS A 17 4.36 -29.63 2.15
C CYS A 17 3.50 -28.61 1.39
N VAL A 18 2.30 -28.97 0.96
CA VAL A 18 1.37 -28.06 0.29
C VAL A 18 0.89 -26.95 1.24
N ALA A 19 0.67 -27.25 2.51
CA ALA A 19 0.27 -26.27 3.52
C ALA A 19 1.41 -25.27 3.87
N LEU A 20 2.66 -25.65 3.70
CA LEU A 20 3.82 -24.77 3.93
C LEU A 20 4.15 -23.84 2.75
N LEU A 21 3.52 -24.02 1.60
CA LEU A 21 3.69 -23.19 0.39
C LEU A 21 2.76 -21.97 0.36
N THR A 22 2.07 -21.64 1.47
CA THR A 22 1.34 -20.37 1.59
C THR A 22 2.33 -19.21 1.65
N GLY A 23 2.72 -18.71 0.47
CA GLY A 23 3.67 -17.59 0.34
C GLY A 23 3.12 -16.34 1.03
N CYS A 24 3.99 -15.61 1.71
CA CYS A 24 3.69 -14.29 2.26
C CYS A 24 3.32 -13.34 1.11
N THR A 25 2.09 -12.84 1.08
CA THR A 25 1.66 -11.79 0.15
C THR A 25 1.96 -10.44 0.80
N SER A 26 2.83 -9.64 0.18
CA SER A 26 3.05 -8.26 0.59
C SER A 26 1.91 -7.38 0.08
N TYR A 27 1.52 -6.38 0.87
CA TYR A 27 0.45 -5.44 0.53
C TYR A 27 0.96 -4.01 0.58
N VAL A 28 0.55 -3.20 -0.40
CA VAL A 28 0.65 -1.74 -0.34
C VAL A 28 -0.66 -1.19 0.18
N THR A 29 -0.59 -0.37 1.22
CA THR A 29 -1.76 0.26 1.84
C THR A 29 -1.82 1.72 1.42
N THR A 30 -2.91 2.11 0.78
CA THR A 30 -3.12 3.46 0.27
C THR A 30 -4.33 4.10 0.95
N ARG A 31 -4.17 5.32 1.46
CA ARG A 31 -5.28 6.14 1.97
C ARG A 31 -5.81 7.00 0.84
N VAL A 32 -7.12 6.92 0.61
CA VAL A 32 -7.82 7.61 -0.48
C VAL A 32 -8.85 8.56 0.11
N THR A 33 -8.87 9.81 -0.38
CA THR A 33 -9.90 10.80 -0.05
C THR A 33 -10.48 11.30 -1.35
N ALA A 34 -11.81 11.29 -1.49
CA ALA A 34 -12.51 11.71 -2.69
C ALA A 34 -13.58 12.74 -2.41
N PHE A 35 -13.69 13.71 -3.32
CA PHE A 35 -14.78 14.66 -3.42
C PHE A 35 -15.47 14.47 -4.78
N SER A 36 -16.77 14.28 -4.78
CA SER A 36 -17.51 13.89 -5.97
C SER A 36 -18.83 14.64 -6.08
N ASP A 37 -19.03 15.24 -7.24
CA ASP A 37 -20.33 15.73 -7.70
C ASP A 37 -20.71 14.98 -9.00
N TRP A 38 -20.31 13.73 -9.09
CA TRP A 38 -20.53 12.88 -10.25
C TRP A 38 -21.97 12.41 -10.31
N SER A 39 -22.69 12.77 -11.37
CA SER A 39 -24.11 12.44 -11.52
C SER A 39 -24.40 11.04 -12.06
N GLY A 40 -23.39 10.29 -12.42
CA GLY A 40 -23.48 8.87 -12.78
C GLY A 40 -24.15 8.53 -14.13
N SER A 41 -24.76 9.49 -14.83
CA SER A 41 -25.57 9.25 -16.03
C SER A 41 -24.84 9.35 -17.37
N ASP A 42 -23.49 9.37 -17.36
CA ASP A 42 -22.73 9.68 -18.57
C ASP A 42 -22.48 8.47 -19.47
N ALA A 43 -23.25 8.38 -20.55
CA ALA A 43 -23.05 7.37 -21.59
C ALA A 43 -21.74 7.57 -22.38
N THR A 44 -21.14 8.78 -22.35
CA THR A 44 -19.93 9.12 -23.09
C THR A 44 -18.87 9.71 -22.19
N ARG A 45 -17.99 8.86 -21.65
CA ARG A 45 -16.87 9.27 -20.82
C ARG A 45 -15.62 9.51 -21.68
N THR A 46 -15.65 10.58 -22.50
CA THR A 46 -14.47 10.99 -23.27
C THR A 46 -13.65 11.99 -22.47
N TYR A 47 -12.34 11.82 -22.46
CA TYR A 47 -11.45 12.69 -21.72
C TYR A 47 -10.15 13.00 -22.46
N ALA A 48 -9.51 14.09 -22.06
CA ALA A 48 -8.14 14.41 -22.42
C ALA A 48 -7.38 14.83 -21.16
N PHE A 49 -6.08 14.54 -21.12
CA PHE A 49 -5.25 15.08 -20.03
C PHE A 49 -5.06 16.60 -20.22
N THR A 50 -5.13 17.32 -19.11
CA THR A 50 -4.73 18.71 -19.02
C THR A 50 -3.42 18.81 -18.26
N ARG A 51 -2.52 19.67 -18.74
CA ARG A 51 -1.18 19.86 -18.16
C ARG A 51 -1.00 21.32 -17.79
N THR A 52 -0.42 21.57 -16.63
CA THR A 52 0.07 22.91 -16.28
C THR A 52 1.25 23.29 -17.17
N ASP A 53 1.64 24.56 -17.18
CA ASP A 53 2.78 25.01 -18.00
C ASP A 53 4.08 24.27 -17.63
N ALA A 54 4.28 23.98 -16.34
CA ALA A 54 5.41 23.18 -15.87
C ALA A 54 5.36 21.71 -16.33
N GLN A 55 4.18 21.16 -16.55
CA GLN A 55 3.98 19.77 -16.95
C GLN A 55 4.01 19.53 -18.46
N LYS A 56 3.87 20.58 -19.29
CA LYS A 56 3.75 20.45 -20.76
C LYS A 56 4.90 19.67 -21.40
N ASN A 57 6.12 19.89 -20.91
CA ASN A 57 7.33 19.24 -21.43
C ASN A 57 7.96 18.26 -20.44
N SER A 58 7.22 17.84 -19.41
CA SER A 58 7.71 16.91 -18.40
C SER A 58 7.70 15.47 -18.92
N ILE A 59 8.85 14.83 -18.91
CA ILE A 59 8.98 13.39 -19.19
C ILE A 59 8.25 12.58 -18.11
N GLU A 60 8.31 13.03 -16.88
CA GLU A 60 7.64 12.41 -15.74
C GLU A 60 6.12 12.37 -15.95
N GLN A 61 5.52 13.51 -16.31
CA GLN A 61 4.09 13.59 -16.63
C GLN A 61 3.71 12.63 -17.76
N SER A 62 4.52 12.58 -18.83
CA SER A 62 4.26 11.67 -19.97
C SER A 62 4.38 10.20 -19.61
N THR A 63 5.11 9.88 -18.54
CA THR A 63 5.25 8.51 -18.02
C THR A 63 4.07 8.12 -17.13
N TYR A 64 3.51 9.06 -16.36
CA TYR A 64 2.42 8.77 -15.43
C TYR A 64 1.04 8.77 -16.08
N GLU A 65 0.82 9.59 -17.10
CA GLU A 65 -0.45 9.63 -17.83
C GLU A 65 -0.91 8.26 -18.36
N PRO A 66 -0.07 7.43 -19.01
CA PRO A 66 -0.47 6.11 -19.46
C PRO A 66 -0.89 5.16 -18.32
N ILE A 67 -0.26 5.28 -17.16
CA ILE A 67 -0.60 4.47 -15.98
C ILE A 67 -2.03 4.82 -15.53
N VAL A 68 -2.31 6.11 -15.40
CA VAL A 68 -3.66 6.58 -15.00
C VAL A 68 -4.69 6.30 -16.11
N ALA A 69 -4.31 6.45 -17.39
CA ALA A 69 -5.18 6.14 -18.54
C ALA A 69 -5.64 4.68 -18.54
N ASN A 70 -4.72 3.76 -18.21
CA ASN A 70 -5.04 2.34 -18.10
C ASN A 70 -6.11 2.08 -17.02
N GLU A 71 -5.98 2.70 -15.86
CA GLU A 71 -6.97 2.56 -14.79
C GLU A 71 -8.32 3.24 -15.14
N LEU A 72 -8.30 4.41 -15.79
CA LEU A 72 -9.51 5.08 -16.27
C LEU A 72 -10.27 4.25 -17.31
N SER A 73 -9.55 3.50 -18.14
CA SER A 73 -10.16 2.63 -19.17
C SER A 73 -11.06 1.55 -18.57
N ALA A 74 -10.72 1.06 -17.38
CA ALA A 74 -11.54 0.08 -16.64
C ALA A 74 -12.93 0.63 -16.25
N TYR A 75 -13.07 1.96 -16.21
CA TYR A 75 -14.33 2.66 -15.91
C TYR A 75 -14.98 3.28 -17.17
N ALA A 76 -14.71 2.71 -18.33
CA ALA A 76 -15.24 3.12 -19.63
C ALA A 76 -14.86 4.55 -20.08
N PHE A 77 -13.81 5.14 -19.49
CA PHE A 77 -13.25 6.39 -20.01
C PHE A 77 -12.44 6.13 -21.28
N ARG A 78 -12.64 6.97 -22.29
CA ARG A 78 -11.91 6.91 -23.55
C ARG A 78 -11.12 8.18 -23.76
N GLN A 79 -9.82 8.05 -23.96
CA GLN A 79 -8.96 9.18 -24.28
C GLN A 79 -9.19 9.63 -25.71
N VAL A 80 -9.38 10.92 -25.90
CA VAL A 80 -9.62 11.56 -27.20
C VAL A 80 -8.81 12.87 -27.28
N PRO A 81 -8.67 13.48 -28.49
CA PRO A 81 -8.08 14.81 -28.59
C PRO A 81 -8.81 15.83 -27.71
N PRO A 82 -8.13 16.86 -27.18
CA PRO A 82 -8.72 17.84 -26.26
C PRO A 82 -9.98 18.56 -26.81
N SER A 83 -10.04 18.74 -28.11
CA SER A 83 -11.22 19.39 -28.76
C SER A 83 -12.49 18.53 -28.69
N GLN A 84 -12.35 17.20 -28.60
CA GLN A 84 -13.44 16.22 -28.56
C GLN A 84 -13.75 15.72 -27.17
N ALA A 85 -12.88 16.04 -26.19
CA ALA A 85 -13.03 15.58 -24.84
C ALA A 85 -14.18 16.28 -24.12
N ARG A 86 -15.01 15.52 -23.42
CA ARG A 86 -16.03 16.06 -22.50
C ARG A 86 -15.37 16.47 -21.18
N TYR A 87 -14.45 15.66 -20.70
CA TYR A 87 -13.76 15.88 -19.44
C TYR A 87 -12.27 16.18 -19.63
N LEU A 88 -11.74 17.00 -18.75
CA LEU A 88 -10.31 17.27 -18.63
C LEU A 88 -9.81 16.60 -17.35
N VAL A 89 -8.78 15.78 -17.48
CA VAL A 89 -8.16 15.06 -16.36
C VAL A 89 -6.81 15.71 -16.06
N GLY A 90 -6.71 16.32 -14.88
CA GLY A 90 -5.45 16.87 -14.36
C GLY A 90 -4.83 15.94 -13.34
N LEU A 91 -3.51 15.79 -13.40
CA LEU A 91 -2.73 15.01 -12.43
C LEU A 91 -1.89 15.94 -11.56
N THR A 92 -1.86 15.64 -10.27
CA THR A 92 -0.96 16.26 -9.30
C THR A 92 -0.26 15.15 -8.54
N TYR A 93 1.05 15.22 -8.43
CA TYR A 93 1.81 14.19 -7.73
C TYR A 93 2.97 14.81 -6.97
N SER A 94 3.35 14.19 -5.87
CA SER A 94 4.48 14.62 -5.05
C SER A 94 5.10 13.46 -4.28
N VAL A 95 6.36 13.63 -3.91
CA VAL A 95 7.09 12.78 -2.97
C VAL A 95 7.59 13.67 -1.84
N GLY A 96 7.19 13.33 -0.63
CA GLY A 96 7.76 13.86 0.60
C GLY A 96 8.72 12.85 1.23
N SER A 97 9.59 13.28 2.14
CA SER A 97 10.41 12.39 2.93
C SER A 97 10.42 12.83 4.38
N ASP A 98 10.17 11.89 5.28
CA ASP A 98 10.17 12.09 6.72
C ASP A 98 11.15 11.14 7.41
N LEU A 99 11.73 11.59 8.52
CA LEU A 99 12.58 10.77 9.38
C LEU A 99 11.76 10.23 10.55
N VAL A 100 11.58 8.92 10.59
CA VAL A 100 10.85 8.24 11.66
C VAL A 100 11.86 7.55 12.58
N THR A 101 11.85 7.92 13.86
CA THR A 101 12.70 7.30 14.87
C THR A 101 11.90 6.23 15.62
N VAL A 102 12.38 5.01 15.57
CA VAL A 102 11.76 3.85 16.24
C VAL A 102 12.73 3.31 17.31
N PRO A 103 12.28 3.16 18.57
CA PRO A 103 13.07 2.50 19.59
C PRO A 103 13.17 1.00 19.28
N GLN A 104 14.37 0.50 19.06
CA GLN A 104 14.64 -0.92 18.88
C GLN A 104 15.21 -1.52 20.17
N PRO A 105 14.65 -2.66 20.65
CA PRO A 105 15.20 -3.34 21.80
C PRO A 105 16.56 -3.96 21.45
N VAL A 106 17.55 -3.70 22.29
CA VAL A 106 18.87 -4.33 22.21
C VAL A 106 18.89 -5.47 23.22
N TYR A 107 19.18 -6.66 22.74
CA TYR A 107 19.35 -7.85 23.60
C TYR A 107 20.83 -8.08 23.84
N TYR A 108 21.21 -8.41 25.08
CA TYR A 108 22.57 -8.90 25.36
C TYR A 108 22.75 -10.23 24.66
N ASP A 109 23.90 -10.37 23.96
CA ASP A 109 24.34 -11.67 23.47
C ASP A 109 24.76 -12.55 24.69
N PRO A 110 24.04 -13.65 24.95
CA PRO A 110 24.35 -14.51 26.09
C PRO A 110 25.75 -15.16 26.01
N TRP A 111 26.39 -15.17 24.85
CA TRP A 111 27.74 -15.71 24.66
C TRP A 111 28.85 -14.74 25.08
N PHE A 112 28.54 -13.45 25.22
CA PHE A 112 29.53 -12.45 25.66
C PHE A 112 29.68 -12.34 27.18
N MET A 113 28.77 -12.91 27.96
CA MET A 113 28.95 -13.05 29.40
C MET A 113 29.80 -14.30 29.66
N GLY A 114 31.10 -14.08 29.84
CA GLY A 114 32.04 -15.11 30.29
C GLY A 114 31.55 -15.85 31.55
N PRO A 115 32.23 -16.93 31.99
CA PRO A 115 31.78 -17.80 33.06
C PRO A 115 31.69 -17.03 34.39
N GLY A 116 30.58 -16.34 34.60
CA GLY A 116 30.22 -15.68 35.84
C GLY A 116 29.37 -16.60 36.73
N PRO A 117 29.10 -16.22 38.00
CA PRO A 117 28.38 -17.05 38.97
C PRO A 117 26.94 -17.41 38.60
N TYR A 118 26.45 -17.00 37.44
CA TYR A 118 25.11 -17.28 36.92
C TYR A 118 24.94 -18.64 36.24
N TRP A 119 26.00 -19.45 36.13
CA TRP A 119 25.97 -20.78 35.50
C TRP A 119 25.25 -21.87 36.34
N ARG A 120 24.65 -21.51 37.47
CA ARG A 120 23.88 -22.47 38.27
C ARG A 120 22.49 -22.82 37.71
N GLY A 121 22.07 -22.17 36.69
CA GLY A 121 20.85 -22.54 35.95
C GLY A 121 21.18 -22.64 34.47
N GLY A 122 21.17 -23.84 33.90
CA GLY A 122 21.41 -24.05 32.46
C GLY A 122 20.52 -23.15 31.57
N PRO A 123 20.70 -23.17 30.24
CA PRO A 123 19.96 -22.33 29.29
C PRO A 123 18.44 -22.44 29.43
N TRP A 124 17.93 -23.47 30.08
CA TRP A 124 16.53 -23.74 30.37
C TRP A 124 16.07 -23.33 31.77
N SER A 125 16.92 -22.63 32.54
CA SER A 125 16.51 -22.15 33.87
C SER A 125 15.43 -21.05 33.68
N PRO A 126 14.54 -20.81 34.67
CA PRO A 126 13.52 -19.76 34.61
C PRO A 126 14.08 -18.36 34.30
N TRP A 127 15.37 -18.15 34.54
CA TRP A 127 16.11 -16.90 34.33
C TRP A 127 17.09 -16.98 33.16
N GLY A 128 17.13 -18.10 32.43
CA GLY A 128 17.97 -18.27 31.25
C GLY A 128 17.34 -17.70 29.99
N PRO A 129 18.13 -17.50 28.91
CA PRO A 129 17.67 -16.96 27.65
C PRO A 129 16.54 -17.78 26.98
N TRP A 130 16.35 -19.03 27.41
CA TRP A 130 15.27 -19.93 26.93
C TRP A 130 14.23 -20.24 28.02
N GLY A 131 14.25 -19.48 29.14
CA GLY A 131 13.25 -19.61 30.20
C GLY A 131 11.89 -19.02 29.82
N PRO A 132 10.83 -19.25 30.62
CA PRO A 132 9.46 -18.76 30.35
C PRO A 132 9.35 -17.23 30.30
N TRP A 133 10.34 -16.52 30.79
CA TRP A 133 10.40 -15.05 30.73
C TRP A 133 11.14 -14.51 29.51
N GLY A 134 11.74 -15.35 28.68
CA GLY A 134 12.45 -15.00 27.46
C GLY A 134 13.63 -14.01 27.65
N PRO A 135 14.32 -13.65 26.59
CA PRO A 135 15.37 -12.63 26.66
C PRO A 135 14.76 -11.26 26.95
N MET A 136 15.10 -10.68 28.10
CA MET A 136 14.73 -9.30 28.42
C MET A 136 15.62 -8.33 27.61
N PRO A 137 15.06 -7.27 27.02
CA PRO A 137 15.87 -6.26 26.37
C PRO A 137 16.74 -5.53 27.40
N ALA A 138 18.03 -5.43 27.09
CA ALA A 138 19.00 -4.71 27.91
C ALA A 138 18.88 -3.20 27.85
N GLY A 139 18.19 -2.71 26.80
CA GLY A 139 17.96 -1.31 26.56
C GLY A 139 17.24 -1.10 25.23
N TYR A 140 17.03 0.15 24.89
CA TYR A 140 16.48 0.56 23.60
C TYR A 140 17.43 1.53 22.93
N VAL A 141 17.72 1.29 21.65
CA VAL A 141 18.47 2.21 20.80
C VAL A 141 17.50 2.83 19.82
N ALA A 142 17.53 4.14 19.73
CA ALA A 142 16.74 4.87 18.74
C ALA A 142 17.37 4.69 17.34
N GLN A 143 16.65 4.03 16.43
CA GLN A 143 17.03 3.96 15.03
C GLN A 143 16.14 4.86 14.20
N THR A 144 16.77 5.68 13.37
CA THR A 144 16.08 6.62 12.49
C THR A 144 16.06 6.05 11.07
N TYR A 145 14.86 5.92 10.52
CA TYR A 145 14.62 5.47 9.14
C TYR A 145 14.04 6.62 8.33
N GLN A 146 14.47 6.74 7.08
CA GLN A 146 13.84 7.62 6.12
C GLN A 146 12.63 6.91 5.52
N VAL A 147 11.48 7.55 5.60
CA VAL A 147 10.22 7.08 5.02
C VAL A 147 9.78 8.09 3.97
N PHE A 148 9.34 7.62 2.81
CA PHE A 148 8.84 8.45 1.73
C PHE A 148 7.31 8.43 1.73
N ASP A 149 6.70 9.61 1.61
CA ASP A 149 5.26 9.80 1.46
C ASP A 149 4.95 10.15 0.00
N TYR A 150 4.20 9.30 -0.68
CA TYR A 150 3.83 9.47 -2.08
C TYR A 150 2.37 9.90 -2.18
N MET A 151 2.11 10.88 -3.02
CA MET A 151 0.78 11.38 -3.29
C MET A 151 0.49 11.43 -4.78
N LEU A 152 -0.72 11.01 -5.16
CA LEU A 152 -1.32 11.22 -6.47
C LEU A 152 -2.68 11.86 -6.27
N GLY A 153 -2.92 13.02 -6.91
CA GLY A 153 -4.22 13.64 -7.06
C GLY A 153 -4.71 13.51 -8.51
N ILE A 154 -5.96 13.10 -8.68
CA ILE A 154 -6.64 13.04 -9.98
C ILE A 154 -7.85 13.97 -9.91
N ARG A 155 -7.87 14.99 -10.76
CA ARG A 155 -8.98 15.94 -10.87
C ARG A 155 -9.67 15.77 -12.22
N ILE A 156 -10.98 15.60 -12.19
CA ILE A 156 -11.80 15.52 -13.41
C ILE A 156 -12.70 16.76 -13.47
N THR A 157 -12.57 17.53 -14.53
CA THR A 157 -13.30 18.78 -14.75
C THR A 157 -14.10 18.66 -16.04
N GLU A 158 -15.34 19.10 -16.04
CA GLU A 158 -16.13 19.18 -17.27
C GLU A 158 -15.60 20.31 -18.14
N ARG A 159 -15.23 20.01 -19.39
CA ARG A 159 -14.54 20.96 -20.27
C ARG A 159 -15.38 22.19 -20.60
N THR A 160 -16.68 22.04 -20.77
CA THR A 160 -17.59 23.12 -21.22
C THR A 160 -17.89 24.12 -20.12
N THR A 161 -18.07 23.65 -18.91
CA THR A 161 -18.45 24.48 -17.75
C THR A 161 -17.27 24.87 -16.87
N GLY A 162 -16.13 24.17 -16.96
CA GLY A 162 -15.02 24.32 -16.05
C GLY A 162 -15.30 23.75 -14.64
N LYS A 163 -16.47 23.11 -14.44
CA LYS A 163 -16.87 22.57 -13.14
C LYS A 163 -16.06 21.31 -12.82
N GLU A 164 -15.49 21.26 -11.61
CA GLU A 164 -14.88 20.06 -11.07
C GLU A 164 -15.99 19.07 -10.68
N VAL A 165 -15.97 17.88 -11.27
CA VAL A 165 -16.97 16.83 -11.03
C VAL A 165 -16.44 15.70 -10.18
N TYR A 166 -15.11 15.55 -10.13
CA TYR A 166 -14.45 14.55 -9.31
C TYR A 166 -13.03 14.98 -8.94
N ASN A 167 -12.67 14.79 -7.69
CA ASN A 167 -11.32 15.06 -7.18
C ASN A 167 -10.96 13.99 -6.17
N VAL A 168 -9.90 13.27 -6.43
CA VAL A 168 -9.44 12.21 -5.54
C VAL A 168 -7.96 12.36 -5.28
N SER A 169 -7.57 12.16 -4.03
CA SER A 169 -6.17 12.07 -3.62
C SER A 169 -5.89 10.71 -2.98
N ALA A 170 -4.86 10.06 -3.45
CA ALA A 170 -4.34 8.80 -2.92
C ALA A 170 -2.95 9.03 -2.32
N ARG A 171 -2.71 8.51 -1.10
CA ARG A 171 -1.42 8.62 -0.40
C ARG A 171 -0.99 7.26 0.11
N THR A 172 0.30 6.97 -0.05
CA THR A 172 0.93 5.76 0.48
C THR A 172 2.34 6.08 0.95
N THR A 173 2.88 5.28 1.85
CA THR A 173 4.26 5.40 2.32
C THR A 173 5.10 4.23 1.85
N GLY A 174 6.40 4.45 1.72
CA GLY A 174 7.35 3.41 1.33
C GLY A 174 8.78 3.77 1.74
N ASP A 175 9.69 2.86 1.45
CA ASP A 175 11.11 2.93 1.82
C ASP A 175 12.02 3.37 0.67
N ASN A 176 11.48 3.48 -0.55
CA ASN A 176 12.28 3.84 -1.72
C ASN A 176 11.80 5.19 -2.29
N GLY A 177 12.65 6.18 -2.49
CA GLY A 177 12.31 7.52 -2.94
C GLY A 177 11.73 7.64 -4.37
N THR A 178 11.31 6.55 -5.02
CA THR A 178 10.88 6.52 -6.42
C THR A 178 9.37 6.47 -6.56
N LEU A 179 8.75 7.59 -6.96
CA LEU A 179 7.31 7.67 -7.21
C LEU A 179 6.83 6.71 -8.32
N LEU A 180 7.68 6.42 -9.31
CA LEU A 180 7.36 5.53 -10.41
C LEU A 180 6.92 4.13 -9.92
N TYR A 181 7.52 3.64 -8.83
CA TYR A 181 7.13 2.36 -8.22
C TYR A 181 5.76 2.45 -7.54
N ALA A 182 5.47 3.56 -6.85
CA ALA A 182 4.21 3.75 -6.12
C ALA A 182 3.03 4.12 -7.06
N MET A 183 3.31 4.70 -8.22
CA MET A 183 2.29 5.26 -9.13
C MET A 183 1.20 4.27 -9.55
N PRO A 184 1.48 3.01 -9.95
CA PRO A 184 0.44 2.05 -10.30
C PRO A 184 -0.51 1.73 -9.12
N PHE A 185 0.03 1.66 -7.90
CA PHE A 185 -0.77 1.44 -6.69
C PHE A 185 -1.64 2.65 -6.36
N LEU A 186 -1.07 3.86 -6.49
CA LEU A 186 -1.79 5.11 -6.25
C LEU A 186 -2.93 5.30 -7.26
N ALA A 187 -2.66 5.12 -8.55
CA ALA A 187 -3.65 5.27 -9.62
C ALA A 187 -4.81 4.29 -9.43
N ARG A 188 -4.49 3.02 -9.20
CA ARG A 188 -5.49 1.98 -8.98
C ARG A 188 -6.30 2.21 -7.70
N SER A 189 -5.64 2.59 -6.60
CA SER A 189 -6.33 2.89 -5.34
C SER A 189 -7.23 4.12 -5.46
N ALA A 190 -6.77 5.18 -6.16
CA ALA A 190 -7.53 6.41 -6.36
C ALA A 190 -8.84 6.18 -7.11
N LEU A 191 -8.80 5.30 -8.12
CA LEU A 191 -9.95 5.02 -8.98
C LEU A 191 -10.75 3.78 -8.54
N ALA A 192 -10.26 3.01 -7.55
CA ALA A 192 -11.00 1.86 -7.04
C ALA A 192 -12.42 2.28 -6.63
N ASP A 193 -13.44 1.51 -7.09
CA ASP A 193 -14.88 1.76 -6.89
C ASP A 193 -15.36 3.16 -7.35
N PHE A 194 -14.76 3.69 -8.41
CA PHE A 194 -15.20 4.96 -9.02
C PHE A 194 -16.67 4.88 -9.49
N PRO A 195 -17.49 5.93 -9.25
CA PRO A 195 -17.20 7.14 -8.48
C PRO A 195 -17.44 6.94 -6.97
N LEU A 196 -16.50 7.40 -6.15
CA LEU A 196 -16.69 7.44 -4.70
C LEU A 196 -17.70 8.53 -4.30
N SER A 197 -18.36 8.31 -3.18
CA SER A 197 -19.25 9.32 -2.60
C SER A 197 -18.47 10.57 -2.16
N ASN A 198 -19.15 11.71 -2.15
CA ASN A 198 -18.55 12.98 -1.74
C ASN A 198 -18.06 12.92 -0.28
N GLY A 199 -16.82 13.37 -0.03
CA GLY A 199 -16.18 13.35 1.27
C GLY A 199 -15.75 11.94 1.75
N ALA A 200 -15.77 10.92 0.88
CA ALA A 200 -15.35 9.57 1.24
C ALA A 200 -13.86 9.51 1.58
N VAL A 201 -13.55 8.88 2.72
CA VAL A 201 -12.17 8.54 3.11
C VAL A 201 -12.11 7.04 3.33
N ARG A 202 -11.16 6.38 2.68
CA ARG A 202 -11.00 4.94 2.82
C ARG A 202 -9.54 4.49 2.71
N THR A 203 -9.29 3.28 3.16
CA THR A 203 -8.00 2.61 3.01
C THR A 203 -8.14 1.47 2.03
N VAL A 204 -7.32 1.47 0.99
CA VAL A 204 -7.25 0.42 -0.03
C VAL A 204 -5.98 -0.37 0.20
N ARG A 205 -6.08 -1.71 0.21
CA ARG A 205 -4.94 -2.62 0.30
C ARG A 205 -4.82 -3.39 -0.99
N LEU A 206 -3.72 -3.21 -1.69
CA LEU A 206 -3.44 -3.88 -2.95
C LEU A 206 -2.30 -4.89 -2.74
N PRO A 207 -2.50 -6.16 -3.11
CA PRO A 207 -1.42 -7.14 -3.07
C PRO A 207 -0.36 -6.79 -4.12
N VAL A 208 0.90 -7.00 -3.76
CA VAL A 208 2.04 -6.83 -4.66
C VAL A 208 2.24 -8.12 -5.44
N ASP A 209 2.32 -8.04 -6.76
CA ASP A 209 2.64 -9.17 -7.59
C ASP A 209 4.15 -9.51 -7.55
N LYS A 210 4.54 -10.62 -8.17
CA LYS A 210 5.95 -11.06 -8.23
C LYS A 210 6.85 -10.09 -9.04
N ARG A 211 6.27 -9.18 -9.80
CA ARG A 211 6.99 -8.17 -10.60
C ARG A 211 7.06 -6.81 -9.91
N GLY A 212 6.51 -6.71 -8.68
CA GLY A 212 6.51 -5.48 -7.91
C GLY A 212 5.39 -4.49 -8.27
N GLY A 213 4.45 -4.90 -9.11
CA GLY A 213 3.26 -4.11 -9.44
C GLY A 213 2.03 -4.51 -8.61
N PRO A 214 0.90 -3.79 -8.74
CA PRO A 214 -0.36 -4.23 -8.15
C PRO A 214 -0.83 -5.52 -8.83
N ALA A 215 -1.11 -6.55 -8.04
CA ALA A 215 -1.66 -7.78 -8.57
C ALA A 215 -3.03 -7.54 -9.23
N ALA A 216 -3.39 -8.39 -10.21
CA ALA A 216 -4.72 -8.31 -10.82
C ALA A 216 -5.81 -8.38 -9.74
N PRO A 217 -6.95 -7.64 -9.87
CA PRO A 217 -8.00 -7.66 -8.87
C PRO A 217 -8.51 -9.09 -8.71
N ALA A 218 -8.46 -9.59 -7.47
CA ALA A 218 -9.24 -10.76 -7.13
C ALA A 218 -10.72 -10.37 -7.16
N ALA A 219 -11.58 -11.23 -7.67
CA ALA A 219 -13.01 -10.98 -7.88
C ALA A 219 -13.79 -10.55 -6.61
N ASN A 220 -13.15 -10.56 -5.44
CA ASN A 220 -13.74 -10.29 -4.12
C ASN A 220 -13.04 -9.18 -3.32
N GLU A 221 -12.22 -8.35 -3.95
CA GLU A 221 -11.50 -7.28 -3.23
C GLU A 221 -12.43 -6.10 -2.94
N ARG A 222 -13.13 -6.18 -1.81
CA ARG A 222 -13.93 -5.10 -1.27
C ARG A 222 -13.04 -4.16 -0.47
N ALA A 223 -13.06 -2.87 -0.78
CA ALA A 223 -12.38 -1.85 0.02
C ALA A 223 -12.93 -1.87 1.47
N VAL A 224 -12.04 -1.98 2.43
CA VAL A 224 -12.40 -1.91 3.86
C VAL A 224 -12.58 -0.44 4.23
N PRO A 225 -13.71 -0.02 4.84
CA PRO A 225 -13.87 1.33 5.36
C PRO A 225 -12.74 1.66 6.34
N ALA A 226 -12.19 2.88 6.26
CA ALA A 226 -11.18 3.32 7.22
C ALA A 226 -11.81 3.34 8.62
N ALA A 227 -11.19 2.66 9.58
CA ALA A 227 -11.57 2.79 10.99
C ALA A 227 -11.46 4.27 11.40
N PRO A 228 -12.40 4.80 12.18
CA PRO A 228 -12.31 6.16 12.70
C PRO A 228 -10.99 6.30 13.47
N ALA A 229 -10.25 7.36 13.19
CA ALA A 229 -9.02 7.66 13.92
C ALA A 229 -9.37 7.74 15.41
N SER A 230 -8.85 6.80 16.19
CA SER A 230 -8.98 6.81 17.64
C SER A 230 -8.32 8.09 18.14
N GLY A 231 -9.14 9.04 18.63
CA GLY A 231 -8.68 10.31 19.14
C GLY A 231 -7.67 10.06 20.27
N ALA A 232 -6.47 10.54 20.09
CA ALA A 232 -5.52 10.66 21.19
C ALA A 232 -6.17 11.54 22.25
N ALA A 233 -6.56 10.94 23.38
CA ALA A 233 -7.01 11.66 24.55
C ALA A 233 -5.84 12.51 25.04
N VAL A 234 -5.95 13.82 24.83
CA VAL A 234 -5.07 14.79 25.47
C VAL A 234 -5.38 14.74 26.97
N ALA A 235 -4.50 14.10 27.72
CA ALA A 235 -4.52 14.21 29.17
C ALA A 235 -4.17 15.66 29.57
N LYS A 236 -5.07 16.23 30.36
CA LYS A 236 -4.93 17.56 30.93
C LYS A 236 -4.15 17.46 32.23
#